data_c077a8ae2c6754c7a9eae9f341afdae0
#
_entry.id   c077a8ae2c6754c7a9eae9f341afdae0
#
_cell.length_a   1.000
_cell.length_b   1.000
_cell.length_c   1.000
_cell.angle_alpha   90.00
_cell.angle_beta   90.00
_cell.angle_gamma   90.00
#
_symmetry.space_group_name_H-M   'P 1'
#
loop_
_entity.id
_entity.type
_entity.pdbx_description
1 polymer ?
#
loop_
_entity_poly.entity_id
_entity_poly.type
_entity_poly.pdbx_seq_one_letter_code
_entity_poly.pdbx_strand_id
1 'polypeptide(L)'
;EILSFFTSYGIYSFVGIIFCSLFYIVMGSIVSKISIKYNLTSYGALMTTVSPNILGKLTGAITTLYLLSSASIILAGSGALLNQFFNIPKFIGSILMVLLALFFLFRDTDGLIEVNSFIVPILIITITLITSLYFIFCRDIISFSNLSAFAPKKNGIMLSAILYAGYNTLCSLGVLVPLSTKINNRKTLFYGISLGVIGLCILSFAINLLLMANQPYVYTYEIPLLMVSQRFGTLIQALLLAVIWLEMFSTEISDIYSISKTLNATFNISFKKCIFIVILIALPISNLGFSNLISILYPFFGALSLVFILQTIIFYFKNIKSFQ
;
A
#
# COMPACT_ATOMS: atom_id res chain seq x y z
N GLU A 1 8.99 3.03 -2.92
CA GLU A 1 8.94 1.57 -2.65
C GLU A 1 9.47 0.77 -3.84
N ILE A 2 8.89 0.89 -5.06
CA ILE A 2 9.30 0.12 -6.25
C ILE A 2 10.80 0.28 -6.52
N LEU A 3 11.37 1.48 -6.38
CA LEU A 3 12.80 1.71 -6.56
C LEU A 3 13.64 0.84 -5.62
N SER A 4 13.27 0.79 -4.34
CA SER A 4 14.05 0.12 -3.29
C SER A 4 13.90 -1.40 -3.28
N PHE A 5 12.70 -1.89 -3.55
CA PHE A 5 12.36 -3.31 -3.46
C PHE A 5 12.50 -4.07 -4.79
N PHE A 6 12.45 -3.36 -5.93
CA PHE A 6 12.47 -3.99 -7.25
C PHE A 6 13.53 -3.38 -8.17
N THR A 7 13.45 -2.11 -8.54
CA THR A 7 14.31 -1.51 -9.56
C THR A 7 15.80 -1.70 -9.29
N SER A 8 16.21 -1.69 -8.01
CA SER A 8 17.60 -1.92 -7.58
C SER A 8 18.16 -3.32 -7.92
N TYR A 9 17.30 -4.25 -8.34
CA TYR A 9 17.68 -5.61 -8.75
C TYR A 9 17.76 -5.79 -10.28
N GLY A 10 17.71 -4.69 -11.03
CA GLY A 10 17.80 -4.71 -12.49
C GLY A 10 16.65 -5.50 -13.13
N ILE A 11 16.96 -6.24 -14.19
CA ILE A 11 15.97 -7.00 -14.99
C ILE A 11 15.20 -8.04 -14.16
N TYR A 12 15.79 -8.59 -13.10
CA TYR A 12 15.13 -9.54 -12.20
C TYR A 12 13.99 -8.94 -11.39
N SER A 13 13.87 -7.60 -11.33
CA SER A 13 12.78 -6.89 -10.67
C SER A 13 11.40 -7.30 -11.19
N PHE A 14 11.28 -7.57 -12.48
CA PHE A 14 10.02 -7.99 -13.10
C PHE A 14 9.55 -9.36 -12.58
N VAL A 15 10.48 -10.29 -12.35
CA VAL A 15 10.16 -11.58 -11.73
C VAL A 15 9.64 -11.40 -10.30
N GLY A 16 10.26 -10.49 -9.54
CA GLY A 16 9.79 -10.14 -8.19
C GLY A 16 8.37 -9.57 -8.18
N ILE A 17 8.03 -8.69 -9.12
CA ILE A 17 6.68 -8.10 -9.24
C ILE A 17 5.63 -9.18 -9.58
N ILE A 18 5.94 -10.10 -10.51
CA ILE A 18 5.05 -11.22 -10.83
C ILE A 18 4.83 -12.11 -9.60
N PHE A 19 5.91 -12.44 -8.88
CA PHE A 19 5.81 -13.22 -7.64
C PHE A 19 4.89 -12.55 -6.62
N CYS A 20 5.06 -11.25 -6.37
CA CYS A 20 4.18 -10.49 -5.47
C CYS A 20 2.72 -10.53 -5.92
N SER A 21 2.47 -10.38 -7.22
CA SER A 21 1.11 -10.41 -7.78
C SER A 21 0.44 -11.75 -7.55
N LEU A 22 1.12 -12.85 -7.82
CA LEU A 22 0.60 -14.20 -7.54
C LEU A 22 0.35 -14.39 -6.04
N PHE A 23 1.26 -13.92 -5.20
CA PHE A 23 1.14 -13.98 -3.75
C PHE A 23 -0.10 -13.23 -3.25
N TYR A 24 -0.36 -12.02 -3.76
CA TYR A 24 -1.55 -11.22 -3.37
C TYR A 24 -2.86 -11.90 -3.76
N ILE A 25 -2.95 -12.52 -4.94
CA ILE A 25 -4.16 -13.27 -5.34
C ILE A 25 -4.41 -14.43 -4.39
N VAL A 26 -3.37 -15.20 -4.07
CA VAL A 26 -3.49 -16.36 -3.17
C VAL A 26 -3.87 -15.91 -1.76
N MET A 27 -3.11 -15.00 -1.16
CA MET A 27 -3.35 -14.54 0.21
C MET A 27 -4.67 -13.79 0.34
N GLY A 28 -4.99 -12.91 -0.60
CA GLY A 28 -6.26 -12.20 -0.62
C GLY A 28 -7.46 -13.14 -0.71
N SER A 29 -7.36 -14.20 -1.52
CA SER A 29 -8.40 -15.22 -1.63
C SER A 29 -8.57 -16.04 -0.34
N ILE A 30 -7.46 -16.41 0.32
CA ILE A 30 -7.48 -17.12 1.60
C ILE A 30 -8.14 -16.26 2.68
N VAL A 31 -7.66 -15.01 2.82
CA VAL A 31 -8.20 -14.07 3.81
C VAL A 31 -9.69 -13.81 3.60
N SER A 32 -10.11 -13.58 2.36
CA SER A 32 -11.54 -13.37 2.03
C SER A 32 -12.42 -14.56 2.42
N LYS A 33 -11.97 -15.79 2.12
CA LYS A 33 -12.70 -17.01 2.50
C LYS A 33 -12.83 -17.16 4.00
N ILE A 34 -11.76 -16.88 4.76
CA ILE A 34 -11.77 -16.93 6.24
C ILE A 34 -12.72 -15.84 6.77
N SER A 35 -12.62 -14.62 6.25
CA SER A 35 -13.43 -13.47 6.71
C SER A 35 -14.92 -13.71 6.52
N ILE A 36 -15.34 -14.19 5.35
CA ILE A 36 -16.75 -14.53 5.07
C ILE A 36 -17.24 -15.63 6.01
N LYS A 37 -16.46 -16.72 6.12
CA LYS A 37 -16.88 -17.87 6.92
C LYS A 37 -17.11 -17.56 8.38
N TYR A 38 -16.22 -16.77 8.98
CA TYR A 38 -16.27 -16.41 10.40
C TYR A 38 -16.92 -15.05 10.66
N ASN A 39 -17.48 -14.42 9.62
CA ASN A 39 -18.14 -13.10 9.68
C ASN A 39 -17.27 -12.03 10.36
N LEU A 40 -16.01 -11.92 9.92
CA LEU A 40 -15.01 -11.07 10.56
C LEU A 40 -15.17 -9.62 10.09
N THR A 41 -15.12 -8.67 11.02
CA THR A 41 -15.33 -7.24 10.75
C THR A 41 -14.06 -6.40 10.89
N SER A 42 -12.95 -7.00 11.33
CA SER A 42 -11.66 -6.30 11.51
C SER A 42 -10.47 -7.25 11.35
N TYR A 43 -9.29 -6.69 11.05
CA TYR A 43 -8.07 -7.49 10.98
C TYR A 43 -7.71 -8.12 12.35
N GLY A 44 -8.00 -7.43 13.45
CA GLY A 44 -7.78 -7.97 14.79
C GLY A 44 -8.60 -9.24 15.05
N ALA A 45 -9.87 -9.26 14.60
CA ALA A 45 -10.71 -10.45 14.64
C ALA A 45 -10.13 -11.58 13.77
N LEU A 46 -9.59 -11.27 12.59
CA LEU A 46 -8.92 -12.26 11.76
C LEU A 46 -7.71 -12.87 12.47
N MET A 47 -6.85 -12.05 13.06
CA MET A 47 -5.63 -12.51 13.73
C MET A 47 -5.93 -13.41 14.92
N THR A 48 -6.93 -13.07 15.73
CA THR A 48 -7.36 -13.91 16.86
C THR A 48 -8.07 -15.19 16.41
N THR A 49 -8.74 -15.18 15.26
CA THR A 49 -9.36 -16.39 14.68
C THR A 49 -8.29 -17.34 14.14
N VAL A 50 -7.29 -16.82 13.42
CA VAL A 50 -6.21 -17.62 12.84
C VAL A 50 -5.28 -18.16 13.91
N SER A 51 -5.02 -17.39 14.96
CA SER A 51 -4.19 -17.77 16.09
C SER A 51 -4.86 -17.35 17.41
N PRO A 52 -5.70 -18.22 18.01
CA PRO A 52 -6.50 -17.87 19.20
C PRO A 52 -5.68 -17.63 20.48
N ASN A 53 -4.36 -17.86 20.44
CA ASN A 53 -3.46 -17.69 21.56
C ASN A 53 -2.89 -16.26 21.65
N ILE A 54 -1.97 -16.06 22.61
CA ILE A 54 -1.21 -14.82 22.82
C ILE A 54 -0.55 -14.30 21.53
N LEU A 55 -0.12 -15.22 20.64
CA LEU A 55 0.47 -14.90 19.34
C LEU A 55 -0.48 -14.10 18.44
N GLY A 56 -1.77 -14.43 18.38
CA GLY A 56 -2.73 -13.67 17.57
C GLY A 56 -2.96 -12.25 18.11
N LYS A 57 -2.99 -12.10 19.44
CA LYS A 57 -3.08 -10.77 20.06
C LYS A 57 -1.81 -9.94 19.80
N LEU A 58 -0.65 -10.58 19.88
CA LEU A 58 0.64 -9.91 19.63
C LEU A 58 0.76 -9.48 18.17
N THR A 59 0.44 -10.36 17.21
CA THR A 59 0.44 -9.99 15.77
C THR A 59 -0.57 -8.90 15.47
N GLY A 60 -1.74 -8.91 16.11
CA GLY A 60 -2.72 -7.83 16.01
C GLY A 60 -2.21 -6.48 16.52
N ALA A 61 -1.55 -6.46 17.67
CA ALA A 61 -0.94 -5.26 18.25
C ALA A 61 0.20 -4.73 17.34
N ILE A 62 1.05 -5.61 16.84
CA ILE A 62 2.14 -5.26 15.92
C ILE A 62 1.57 -4.65 14.63
N THR A 63 0.51 -5.24 14.07
CA THR A 63 -0.15 -4.69 12.88
C THR A 63 -0.78 -3.33 13.16
N THR A 64 -1.36 -3.13 14.34
CA THR A 64 -1.88 -1.81 14.73
C THR A 64 -0.77 -0.76 14.80
N LEU A 65 0.37 -1.10 15.40
CA LEU A 65 1.54 -0.21 15.45
C LEU A 65 2.09 0.08 14.05
N TYR A 66 2.12 -0.93 13.19
CA TYR A 66 2.54 -0.77 11.79
C TYR A 66 1.63 0.20 11.03
N LEU A 67 0.31 -0.02 11.06
CA LEU A 67 -0.65 0.86 10.38
C LEU A 67 -0.63 2.29 10.94
N LEU A 68 -0.45 2.44 12.26
CA LEU A 68 -0.30 3.75 12.89
C LEU A 68 0.98 4.47 12.42
N SER A 69 2.06 3.72 12.29
CA SER A 69 3.31 4.24 11.72
C SER A 69 3.15 4.63 10.26
N SER A 70 2.45 3.79 9.47
CA SER A 70 2.11 4.07 8.07
C SER A 70 1.31 5.36 7.93
N ALA A 71 0.21 5.51 8.67
CA ALA A 71 -0.58 6.76 8.70
C ALA A 71 0.29 7.98 9.06
N SER A 72 1.16 7.85 10.06
CA SER A 72 2.07 8.96 10.45
C SER A 72 3.07 9.32 9.35
N ILE A 73 3.59 8.31 8.62
CA ILE A 73 4.49 8.50 7.47
C ILE A 73 3.76 9.22 6.33
N ILE A 74 2.54 8.79 6.02
CA ILE A 74 1.72 9.37 4.96
C ILE A 74 1.37 10.83 5.27
N LEU A 75 0.99 11.15 6.51
CA LEU A 75 0.77 12.54 6.95
C LEU A 75 2.03 13.39 6.80
N ALA A 76 3.19 12.88 7.23
CA ALA A 76 4.46 13.57 7.08
C ALA A 76 4.82 13.81 5.61
N GLY A 77 4.64 12.80 4.77
CA GLY A 77 4.92 12.85 3.34
C GLY A 77 4.01 13.82 2.60
N SER A 78 2.71 13.82 2.91
CA SER A 78 1.75 14.76 2.30
C SER A 78 2.07 16.22 2.64
N GLY A 79 2.43 16.47 3.90
CA GLY A 79 2.88 17.79 4.34
C GLY A 79 4.17 18.22 3.65
N ALA A 80 5.15 17.32 3.53
CA ALA A 80 6.41 17.58 2.84
C ALA A 80 6.21 17.88 1.35
N LEU A 81 5.32 17.15 0.70
CA LEU A 81 4.99 17.30 -0.71
C LEU A 81 4.37 18.67 -1.00
N LEU A 82 3.37 19.09 -0.21
CA LEU A 82 2.76 20.41 -0.33
C LEU A 82 3.75 21.55 0.02
N ASN A 83 4.64 21.32 0.99
CA ASN A 83 5.69 22.29 1.31
C ASN A 83 6.66 22.47 0.16
N GLN A 84 7.11 21.39 -0.48
CA GLN A 84 8.08 21.43 -1.56
C GLN A 84 7.57 22.18 -2.80
N PHE A 85 6.28 22.05 -3.13
CA PHE A 85 5.72 22.63 -4.36
C PHE A 85 4.97 23.95 -4.17
N PHE A 86 4.33 24.14 -3.03
CA PHE A 86 3.49 25.31 -2.75
C PHE A 86 4.02 26.20 -1.63
N ASN A 87 5.18 25.86 -1.03
CA ASN A 87 5.75 26.54 0.14
C ASN A 87 4.78 26.63 1.34
N ILE A 88 3.80 25.73 1.42
CA ILE A 88 2.88 25.62 2.55
C ILE A 88 3.62 24.93 3.72
N PRO A 89 3.53 25.44 4.98
CA PRO A 89 4.12 24.76 6.12
C PRO A 89 3.68 23.29 6.21
N LYS A 90 4.63 22.37 6.45
CA LYS A 90 4.37 20.91 6.45
C LYS A 90 3.19 20.52 7.34
N PHE A 91 3.09 21.11 8.51
CA PHE A 91 2.01 20.86 9.45
C PHE A 91 0.62 21.22 8.91
N ILE A 92 0.52 22.32 8.16
CA ILE A 92 -0.75 22.74 7.51
C ILE A 92 -1.14 21.72 6.45
N GLY A 93 -0.18 21.21 5.68
CA GLY A 93 -0.44 20.15 4.69
C GLY A 93 -0.96 18.86 5.31
N SER A 94 -0.37 18.46 6.45
CA SER A 94 -0.85 17.27 7.20
C SER A 94 -2.26 17.48 7.76
N ILE A 95 -2.56 18.66 8.31
CA ILE A 95 -3.92 19.00 8.79
C ILE A 95 -4.94 18.99 7.64
N LEU A 96 -4.59 19.56 6.48
CA LEU A 96 -5.47 19.55 5.32
C LEU A 96 -5.85 18.12 4.92
N MET A 97 -4.87 17.22 4.88
CA MET A 97 -5.13 15.80 4.60
C MET A 97 -6.07 15.17 5.64
N VAL A 98 -5.85 15.42 6.92
CA VAL A 98 -6.71 14.92 8.01
C VAL A 98 -8.15 15.42 7.86
N LEU A 99 -8.35 16.71 7.61
CA LEU A 99 -9.68 17.29 7.47
C LEU A 99 -10.47 16.66 6.30
N LEU A 100 -9.80 16.46 5.16
CA LEU A 100 -10.41 15.79 4.03
C LEU A 100 -10.67 14.31 4.33
N ALA A 101 -9.75 13.63 5.01
CA ALA A 101 -9.92 12.22 5.37
C ALA A 101 -11.12 12.01 6.31
N LEU A 102 -11.34 12.90 7.27
CA LEU A 102 -12.50 12.84 8.19
C LEU A 102 -13.83 12.82 7.46
N PHE A 103 -13.97 13.60 6.37
CA PHE A 103 -15.20 13.64 5.59
C PHE A 103 -15.59 12.26 5.03
N PHE A 104 -14.64 11.51 4.52
CA PHE A 104 -14.87 10.17 3.98
C PHE A 104 -14.92 9.09 5.06
N LEU A 105 -14.08 9.19 6.10
CA LEU A 105 -14.05 8.24 7.21
C LEU A 105 -15.37 8.18 7.98
N PHE A 106 -16.11 9.30 8.07
CA PHE A 106 -17.41 9.31 8.72
C PHE A 106 -18.49 8.55 7.95
N ARG A 107 -18.24 8.22 6.67
CA ARG A 107 -19.08 7.36 5.84
C ARG A 107 -18.74 5.88 5.95
N ASP A 108 -17.81 5.53 6.85
CA ASP A 108 -17.38 4.16 7.10
C ASP A 108 -16.82 3.47 5.83
N THR A 109 -17.18 2.22 5.58
CA THR A 109 -16.75 1.43 4.42
C THR A 109 -17.18 2.04 3.08
N ASP A 110 -18.32 2.73 3.03
CA ASP A 110 -18.80 3.36 1.80
C ASP A 110 -17.92 4.52 1.38
N GLY A 111 -17.45 5.34 2.32
CA GLY A 111 -16.50 6.42 2.05
C GLY A 111 -15.15 5.89 1.52
N LEU A 112 -14.66 4.78 2.07
CA LEU A 112 -13.46 4.13 1.58
C LEU A 112 -13.59 3.65 0.12
N ILE A 113 -14.73 3.02 -0.21
CA ILE A 113 -15.02 2.56 -1.57
C ILE A 113 -15.12 3.74 -2.54
N GLU A 114 -15.82 4.81 -2.14
CA GLU A 114 -16.02 6.02 -2.94
C GLU A 114 -14.68 6.67 -3.32
N VAL A 115 -13.79 6.87 -2.34
CA VAL A 115 -12.46 7.46 -2.56
C VAL A 115 -11.64 6.61 -3.54
N ASN A 116 -11.55 5.30 -3.31
CA ASN A 116 -10.75 4.42 -4.15
C ASN A 116 -11.34 4.27 -5.57
N SER A 117 -12.66 4.30 -5.70
CA SER A 117 -13.34 4.25 -7.01
C SER A 117 -13.01 5.47 -7.89
N PHE A 118 -12.66 6.60 -7.28
CA PHE A 118 -12.24 7.81 -7.99
C PHE A 118 -10.73 7.87 -8.23
N ILE A 119 -9.93 7.58 -7.19
CA ILE A 119 -8.46 7.74 -7.24
C ILE A 119 -7.80 6.70 -8.15
N VAL A 120 -8.21 5.43 -8.07
CA VAL A 120 -7.58 4.34 -8.81
C VAL A 120 -7.65 4.51 -10.34
N PRO A 121 -8.79 4.87 -10.95
CA PRO A 121 -8.83 5.17 -12.38
C PRO A 121 -7.93 6.33 -12.80
N ILE A 122 -7.87 7.41 -12.00
CA ILE A 122 -7.00 8.56 -12.29
C ILE A 122 -5.53 8.16 -12.25
N LEU A 123 -5.14 7.34 -11.26
CA LEU A 123 -3.78 6.80 -11.15
C LEU A 123 -3.42 5.97 -12.40
N ILE A 124 -4.31 5.05 -12.79
CA ILE A 124 -4.10 4.21 -13.99
C ILE A 124 -3.91 5.06 -15.24
N ILE A 125 -4.80 6.03 -15.47
CA ILE A 125 -4.74 6.93 -16.62
C ILE A 125 -3.43 7.72 -16.62
N THR A 126 -3.04 8.28 -15.49
CA THR A 126 -1.83 9.12 -15.40
C THR A 126 -0.56 8.33 -15.64
N ILE A 127 -0.41 7.16 -15.01
CA ILE A 127 0.77 6.31 -15.21
C ILE A 127 0.83 5.78 -16.64
N THR A 128 -0.32 5.40 -17.21
CA THR A 128 -0.40 4.96 -18.61
C THR A 128 -0.02 6.09 -19.56
N LEU A 129 -0.49 7.32 -19.32
CA LEU A 129 -0.12 8.50 -20.10
C LEU A 129 1.40 8.73 -20.07
N ILE A 130 2.01 8.80 -18.90
CA ILE A 130 3.46 9.03 -18.76
C ILE A 130 4.25 7.91 -19.45
N THR A 131 3.84 6.65 -19.27
CA THR A 131 4.48 5.50 -19.91
C THR A 131 4.37 5.58 -21.43
N SER A 132 3.22 5.96 -21.96
CA SER A 132 2.99 6.13 -23.39
C SER A 132 3.86 7.26 -23.96
N LEU A 133 3.97 8.39 -23.24
CA LEU A 133 4.86 9.48 -23.64
C LEU A 133 6.33 9.04 -23.71
N TYR A 134 6.76 8.19 -22.77
CA TYR A 134 8.10 7.60 -22.81
C TYR A 134 8.30 6.70 -24.03
N PHE A 135 7.34 5.85 -24.37
CA PHE A 135 7.42 5.00 -25.57
C PHE A 135 7.44 5.80 -26.88
N ILE A 136 6.75 6.94 -26.91
CA ILE A 136 6.70 7.78 -28.11
C ILE A 136 7.98 8.61 -28.26
N PHE A 137 8.42 9.31 -27.20
CA PHE A 137 9.47 10.32 -27.28
C PHE A 137 10.84 9.84 -26.79
N CYS A 138 10.93 8.74 -26.04
CA CYS A 138 12.16 8.24 -25.41
C CYS A 138 12.41 6.75 -25.74
N ARG A 139 12.01 6.30 -26.93
CA ARG A 139 12.06 4.89 -27.33
C ARG A 139 13.46 4.29 -27.23
N ASP A 140 14.48 5.06 -27.55
CA ASP A 140 15.88 4.62 -27.51
C ASP A 140 16.34 4.29 -26.09
N ILE A 141 15.80 5.00 -25.09
CA ILE A 141 16.13 4.78 -23.68
C ILE A 141 15.52 3.48 -23.15
N ILE A 142 14.35 3.09 -23.67
CA ILE A 142 13.60 1.89 -23.23
C ILE A 142 14.04 0.62 -23.99
N SER A 143 15.12 0.66 -24.78
CA SER A 143 15.59 -0.52 -25.48
C SER A 143 16.04 -1.63 -24.50
N PHE A 144 15.78 -2.89 -24.84
CA PHE A 144 16.15 -4.03 -24.00
C PHE A 144 17.66 -4.06 -23.70
N SER A 145 18.48 -3.67 -24.67
CA SER A 145 19.94 -3.54 -24.51
C SER A 145 20.31 -2.55 -23.41
N ASN A 146 19.64 -1.40 -23.36
CA ASN A 146 19.90 -0.39 -22.31
C ASN A 146 19.40 -0.84 -20.94
N LEU A 147 18.21 -1.44 -20.87
CA LEU A 147 17.66 -1.96 -19.61
C LEU A 147 18.51 -3.10 -19.03
N SER A 148 19.06 -3.96 -19.86
CA SER A 148 19.92 -5.08 -19.44
C SER A 148 21.37 -4.65 -19.12
N ALA A 149 21.82 -3.52 -19.62
CA ALA A 149 23.15 -2.97 -19.34
C ALA A 149 23.32 -2.48 -17.90
N PHE A 150 22.24 -2.17 -17.19
CA PHE A 150 22.31 -1.74 -15.80
C PHE A 150 22.57 -2.94 -14.87
N ALA A 151 23.75 -2.98 -14.31
CA ALA A 151 24.10 -3.98 -13.30
C ALA A 151 23.18 -3.83 -12.05
N PRO A 152 22.66 -4.92 -11.52
CA PRO A 152 21.87 -4.87 -10.29
C PRO A 152 22.72 -4.33 -9.13
N LYS A 153 22.17 -3.37 -8.38
CA LYS A 153 22.82 -2.81 -7.17
C LYS A 153 22.67 -3.72 -5.96
N LYS A 154 21.72 -4.63 -6.00
CA LYS A 154 21.39 -5.56 -4.92
C LYS A 154 21.21 -6.97 -5.47
N ASN A 155 21.49 -7.98 -4.62
CA ASN A 155 21.24 -9.39 -4.90
C ASN A 155 20.09 -9.90 -4.00
N GLY A 156 19.40 -10.96 -4.42
CA GLY A 156 18.36 -11.60 -3.61
C GLY A 156 16.98 -11.01 -3.80
N ILE A 157 16.55 -10.78 -5.05
CA ILE A 157 15.21 -10.26 -5.39
C ILE A 157 14.07 -11.03 -4.73
N MET A 158 14.19 -12.36 -4.55
CA MET A 158 13.15 -13.18 -3.94
C MET A 158 12.89 -12.80 -2.48
N LEU A 159 13.95 -12.56 -1.70
CA LEU A 159 13.80 -12.09 -0.31
C LEU A 159 13.14 -10.72 -0.26
N SER A 160 13.56 -9.80 -1.14
CA SER A 160 12.95 -8.47 -1.24
C SER A 160 11.47 -8.56 -1.60
N ALA A 161 11.12 -9.41 -2.58
CA ALA A 161 9.74 -9.62 -2.99
C ALA A 161 8.87 -10.25 -1.89
N ILE A 162 9.40 -11.23 -1.15
CA ILE A 162 8.70 -11.87 -0.02
C ILE A 162 8.44 -10.84 1.09
N LEU A 163 9.42 -10.03 1.46
CA LEU A 163 9.26 -9.00 2.49
C LEU A 163 8.25 -7.93 2.03
N TYR A 164 8.35 -7.50 0.77
CA TYR A 164 7.42 -6.54 0.17
C TYR A 164 5.99 -7.08 0.11
N ALA A 165 5.81 -8.31 -0.37
CA ALA A 165 4.50 -8.96 -0.40
C ALA A 165 3.91 -9.15 1.01
N GLY A 166 4.77 -9.46 1.97
CA GLY A 166 4.36 -9.67 3.35
C GLY A 166 3.76 -8.42 3.98
N TYR A 167 4.49 -7.32 3.98
CA TYR A 167 4.00 -6.11 4.64
C TYR A 167 2.77 -5.50 3.93
N ASN A 168 2.74 -5.52 2.58
CA ASN A 168 1.57 -5.06 1.84
C ASN A 168 0.32 -5.91 2.10
N THR A 169 0.50 -7.22 2.30
CA THR A 169 -0.61 -8.08 2.71
C THR A 169 -1.17 -7.64 4.07
N LEU A 170 -0.31 -7.33 5.04
CA LEU A 170 -0.79 -6.82 6.35
C LEU A 170 -1.56 -5.51 6.21
N CYS A 171 -1.06 -4.56 5.40
CA CYS A 171 -1.77 -3.30 5.11
C CYS A 171 -3.18 -3.56 4.57
N SER A 172 -3.29 -4.48 3.61
CA SER A 172 -4.56 -4.76 2.94
C SER A 172 -5.60 -5.41 3.85
N LEU A 173 -5.21 -6.08 4.93
CA LEU A 173 -6.14 -6.79 5.81
C LEU A 173 -7.20 -5.88 6.43
N GLY A 174 -6.81 -4.67 6.80
CA GLY A 174 -7.70 -3.72 7.44
C GLY A 174 -8.90 -3.33 6.59
N VAL A 175 -8.73 -3.34 5.28
CA VAL A 175 -9.78 -3.08 4.29
C VAL A 175 -10.40 -4.38 3.79
N LEU A 176 -9.59 -5.36 3.44
CA LEU A 176 -10.03 -6.60 2.81
C LEU A 176 -10.95 -7.42 3.72
N VAL A 177 -10.69 -7.48 5.02
CA VAL A 177 -11.49 -8.26 5.97
C VAL A 177 -12.91 -7.73 6.07
N PRO A 178 -13.17 -6.46 6.44
CA PRO A 178 -14.53 -5.93 6.53
C PRO A 178 -15.24 -5.86 5.17
N LEU A 179 -14.51 -5.57 4.10
CA LEU A 179 -15.06 -5.57 2.74
C LEU A 179 -15.52 -6.96 2.31
N SER A 180 -14.74 -7.99 2.63
CA SER A 180 -15.09 -9.39 2.32
C SER A 180 -16.40 -9.81 2.98
N THR A 181 -16.58 -9.45 4.23
CA THR A 181 -17.81 -9.73 4.98
C THR A 181 -18.99 -8.91 4.46
N LYS A 182 -18.78 -7.67 4.06
CA LYS A 182 -19.82 -6.81 3.49
C LYS A 182 -20.32 -7.33 2.12
N ILE A 183 -19.42 -7.74 1.22
CA ILE A 183 -19.75 -8.28 -0.10
C ILE A 183 -20.34 -9.69 0.02
N ASN A 184 -19.84 -10.49 0.93
CA ASN A 184 -20.28 -11.85 1.25
C ASN A 184 -20.45 -12.77 0.04
N ASN A 185 -19.64 -12.60 -1.00
CA ASN A 185 -19.65 -13.43 -2.21
C ASN A 185 -18.23 -13.80 -2.63
N ARG A 186 -17.87 -15.08 -2.46
CA ARG A 186 -16.51 -15.59 -2.72
C ARG A 186 -16.06 -15.39 -4.17
N LYS A 187 -16.97 -15.60 -5.16
CA LYS A 187 -16.64 -15.46 -6.59
C LYS A 187 -16.38 -14.00 -6.94
N THR A 188 -17.25 -13.10 -6.51
CA THR A 188 -17.11 -11.66 -6.74
C THR A 188 -15.80 -11.14 -6.14
N LEU A 189 -15.46 -11.56 -4.91
CA LEU A 189 -14.20 -11.19 -4.27
C LEU A 189 -12.99 -11.75 -5.00
N PHE A 190 -13.01 -13.01 -5.42
CA PHE A 190 -11.91 -13.61 -6.17
C PHE A 190 -11.64 -12.84 -7.48
N TYR A 191 -12.68 -12.54 -8.26
CA TYR A 191 -12.52 -11.76 -9.48
C TYR A 191 -12.08 -10.32 -9.21
N GLY A 192 -12.64 -9.67 -8.20
CA GLY A 192 -12.24 -8.32 -7.79
C GLY A 192 -10.78 -8.24 -7.37
N ILE A 193 -10.32 -9.16 -6.50
CA ILE A 193 -8.92 -9.27 -6.08
C ILE A 193 -8.02 -9.54 -7.28
N SER A 194 -8.37 -10.50 -8.13
CA SER A 194 -7.56 -10.87 -9.29
C SER A 194 -7.41 -9.72 -10.28
N LEU A 195 -8.50 -9.03 -10.63
CA LEU A 195 -8.47 -7.87 -11.52
C LEU A 195 -7.67 -6.70 -10.91
N GLY A 196 -7.88 -6.42 -9.61
CA GLY A 196 -7.13 -5.38 -8.91
C GLY A 196 -5.63 -5.68 -8.88
N VAL A 197 -5.24 -6.93 -8.60
CA VAL A 197 -3.83 -7.34 -8.58
C VAL A 197 -3.21 -7.32 -9.97
N ILE A 198 -3.95 -7.72 -11.02
CA ILE A 198 -3.46 -7.62 -12.41
C ILE A 198 -3.22 -6.15 -12.78
N GLY A 199 -4.15 -5.26 -12.45
CA GLY A 199 -3.98 -3.81 -12.65
C GLY A 199 -2.75 -3.28 -11.90
N LEU A 200 -2.58 -3.64 -10.63
CA LEU A 200 -1.41 -3.27 -9.82
C LEU A 200 -0.11 -3.82 -10.43
N CYS A 201 -0.11 -5.05 -10.94
CA CYS A 201 1.03 -5.66 -11.62
C CYS A 201 1.45 -4.83 -12.85
N ILE A 202 0.50 -4.49 -13.71
CA ILE A 202 0.74 -3.68 -14.91
C ILE A 202 1.30 -2.31 -14.54
N LEU A 203 0.72 -1.62 -13.55
CA LEU A 203 1.22 -0.32 -13.06
C LEU A 203 2.62 -0.45 -12.48
N SER A 204 2.88 -1.48 -11.68
CA SER A 204 4.20 -1.72 -11.11
C SER A 204 5.25 -2.00 -12.17
N PHE A 205 4.90 -2.74 -13.23
CA PHE A 205 5.75 -2.94 -14.40
C PHE A 205 6.08 -1.63 -15.11
N ALA A 206 5.07 -0.81 -15.36
CA ALA A 206 5.23 0.49 -16.00
C ALA A 206 6.15 1.41 -15.19
N ILE A 207 5.88 1.57 -13.89
CA ILE A 207 6.69 2.39 -12.98
C ILE A 207 8.13 1.85 -12.92
N ASN A 208 8.31 0.53 -12.75
CA ASN A 208 9.63 -0.09 -12.69
C ASN A 208 10.43 0.16 -13.97
N LEU A 209 9.79 0.02 -15.13
CA LEU A 209 10.39 0.28 -16.44
C LEU A 209 10.85 1.74 -16.55
N LEU A 210 10.00 2.70 -16.18
CA LEU A 210 10.34 4.12 -16.17
C LEU A 210 11.52 4.44 -15.25
N LEU A 211 11.55 3.84 -14.05
CA LEU A 211 12.63 4.02 -13.10
C LEU A 211 13.94 3.37 -13.60
N MET A 212 13.88 2.17 -14.18
CA MET A 212 15.05 1.52 -14.78
C MET A 212 15.65 2.35 -15.91
N ALA A 213 14.80 2.87 -16.79
CA ALA A 213 15.22 3.69 -17.94
C ALA A 213 15.90 5.01 -17.52
N ASN A 214 15.69 5.49 -16.29
CA ASN A 214 16.26 6.75 -15.78
C ASN A 214 17.36 6.53 -14.72
N GLN A 215 17.93 5.32 -14.63
CA GLN A 215 19.11 5.09 -13.80
C GLN A 215 20.35 5.80 -14.40
N PRO A 216 21.33 6.25 -13.57
CA PRO A 216 21.38 6.17 -12.11
C PRO A 216 20.66 7.33 -11.39
N TYR A 217 20.15 8.32 -12.09
CA TYR A 217 19.64 9.60 -11.55
C TYR A 217 18.46 9.41 -10.58
N VAL A 218 17.61 8.40 -10.79
CA VAL A 218 16.43 8.11 -9.93
C VAL A 218 16.77 7.88 -8.45
N TYR A 219 18.02 7.55 -8.13
CA TYR A 219 18.44 7.31 -6.75
C TYR A 219 18.74 8.57 -5.94
N THR A 220 18.84 9.73 -6.58
CA THR A 220 19.14 11.02 -5.94
C THR A 220 17.89 11.78 -5.50
N TYR A 221 16.70 11.33 -5.92
CA TYR A 221 15.44 12.01 -5.65
C TYR A 221 14.59 11.25 -4.60
N GLU A 222 13.94 12.00 -3.71
CA GLU A 222 13.00 11.41 -2.73
C GLU A 222 11.76 10.83 -3.42
N ILE A 223 11.28 11.47 -4.49
CA ILE A 223 10.16 11.00 -5.31
C ILE A 223 10.63 10.87 -6.77
N PRO A 224 11.27 9.73 -7.12
CA PRO A 224 11.95 9.56 -8.41
C PRO A 224 11.03 9.71 -9.62
N LEU A 225 9.77 9.28 -9.52
CA LEU A 225 8.83 9.33 -10.62
C LEU A 225 8.45 10.77 -11.02
N LEU A 226 8.49 11.72 -10.08
CA LEU A 226 8.30 13.14 -10.37
C LEU A 226 9.43 13.71 -11.24
N MET A 227 10.67 13.30 -11.00
CA MET A 227 11.80 13.67 -11.87
C MET A 227 11.60 13.13 -13.29
N VAL A 228 11.16 11.88 -13.40
CA VAL A 228 10.87 11.24 -14.69
C VAL A 228 9.81 12.01 -15.48
N SER A 229 8.74 12.48 -14.81
CA SER A 229 7.66 13.24 -15.46
C SER A 229 8.05 14.68 -15.86
N GLN A 230 9.05 15.26 -15.22
CA GLN A 230 9.53 16.62 -15.49
C GLN A 230 9.97 16.82 -16.95
N ARG A 231 10.44 15.74 -17.61
CA ARG A 231 10.82 15.78 -19.04
C ARG A 231 9.68 16.20 -19.97
N PHE A 232 8.43 15.97 -19.57
CA PHE A 232 7.24 16.27 -20.37
C PHE A 232 6.58 17.60 -20.01
N GLY A 233 7.27 18.43 -19.21
CA GLY A 233 6.83 19.76 -18.83
C GLY A 233 6.08 19.80 -17.49
N THR A 234 5.86 21.03 -17.04
CA THR A 234 5.30 21.33 -15.71
C THR A 234 3.87 20.82 -15.53
N LEU A 235 3.07 20.77 -16.60
CA LEU A 235 1.69 20.29 -16.53
C LEU A 235 1.63 18.79 -16.18
N ILE A 236 2.44 17.95 -16.83
CA ILE A 236 2.51 16.52 -16.58
C ILE A 236 3.08 16.24 -15.18
N GLN A 237 4.08 17.04 -14.78
CA GLN A 237 4.64 16.95 -13.43
C GLN A 237 3.61 17.33 -12.35
N ALA A 238 2.83 18.39 -12.54
CA ALA A 238 1.78 18.82 -11.63
C ALA A 238 0.65 17.78 -11.54
N LEU A 239 0.27 17.19 -12.66
CA LEU A 239 -0.73 16.13 -12.71
C LEU A 239 -0.26 14.90 -11.93
N LEU A 240 0.98 14.47 -12.12
CA LEU A 240 1.55 13.35 -11.36
C LEU A 240 1.66 13.67 -9.86
N LEU A 241 2.05 14.90 -9.52
CA LEU A 241 2.07 15.37 -8.13
C LEU A 241 0.70 15.22 -7.47
N ALA A 242 -0.35 15.71 -8.15
CA ALA A 242 -1.71 15.60 -7.64
C ALA A 242 -2.13 14.14 -7.44
N VAL A 243 -1.78 13.26 -8.38
CA VAL A 243 -2.09 11.83 -8.28
C VAL A 243 -1.33 11.16 -7.14
N ILE A 244 -0.07 11.47 -6.93
CA ILE A 244 0.70 10.95 -5.78
C ILE A 244 0.05 11.42 -4.46
N TRP A 245 -0.36 12.68 -4.36
CA TRP A 245 -1.03 13.18 -3.17
C TRP A 245 -2.38 12.50 -2.91
N LEU A 246 -3.17 12.24 -3.97
CA LEU A 246 -4.42 11.49 -3.89
C LEU A 246 -4.20 10.03 -3.47
N GLU A 247 -3.13 9.38 -3.93
CA GLU A 247 -2.76 8.02 -3.53
C GLU A 247 -2.37 7.97 -2.04
N MET A 248 -1.61 8.96 -1.57
CA MET A 248 -1.31 9.13 -0.15
C MET A 248 -2.60 9.32 0.66
N PHE A 249 -3.53 10.11 0.15
CA PHE A 249 -4.83 10.34 0.77
C PHE A 249 -5.67 9.05 0.89
N SER A 250 -5.72 8.23 -0.15
CA SER A 250 -6.37 6.92 -0.14
C SER A 250 -5.75 5.99 0.93
N THR A 251 -4.43 5.97 1.01
CA THR A 251 -3.70 5.15 2.00
C THR A 251 -3.97 5.63 3.42
N GLU A 252 -3.96 6.93 3.66
CA GLU A 252 -4.27 7.52 4.97
C GLU A 252 -5.66 7.13 5.47
N ILE A 253 -6.67 7.25 4.60
CA ILE A 253 -8.04 6.83 4.92
C ILE A 253 -8.08 5.33 5.25
N SER A 254 -7.39 4.50 4.46
CA SER A 254 -7.36 3.05 4.64
C SER A 254 -6.72 2.65 5.96
N ASP A 255 -5.63 3.29 6.36
CA ASP A 255 -4.91 3.02 7.60
C ASP A 255 -5.72 3.44 8.83
N ILE A 256 -6.24 4.68 8.85
CA ILE A 256 -7.09 5.18 9.95
C ILE A 256 -8.35 4.33 10.09
N TYR A 257 -9.01 4.01 8.96
CA TYR A 257 -10.19 3.14 8.93
C TYR A 257 -9.88 1.77 9.57
N SER A 258 -8.79 1.15 9.15
CA SER A 258 -8.39 -0.19 9.58
C SER A 258 -8.16 -0.28 11.08
N ILE A 259 -7.40 0.67 11.62
CA ILE A 259 -7.13 0.77 13.06
C ILE A 259 -8.44 1.03 13.81
N SER A 260 -9.23 1.99 13.34
CA SER A 260 -10.48 2.39 14.01
C SER A 260 -11.50 1.27 14.06
N LYS A 261 -11.62 0.45 13.00
CA LYS A 261 -12.47 -0.77 13.00
C LYS A 261 -11.99 -1.80 14.03
N THR A 262 -10.70 -1.99 14.14
CA THR A 262 -10.15 -2.94 15.12
C THR A 262 -10.31 -2.44 16.55
N LEU A 263 -10.06 -1.16 16.83
CA LEU A 263 -10.30 -0.57 18.13
C LEU A 263 -11.79 -0.62 18.54
N ASN A 264 -12.68 -0.32 17.59
CA ASN A 264 -14.12 -0.42 17.80
C ASN A 264 -14.53 -1.86 18.19
N ALA A 265 -14.05 -2.86 17.42
CA ALA A 265 -14.37 -4.27 17.66
C ALA A 265 -13.73 -4.81 18.96
N THR A 266 -12.57 -4.32 19.37
CA THR A 266 -11.83 -4.82 20.52
C THR A 266 -12.28 -4.19 21.84
N PHE A 267 -12.53 -2.88 21.84
CA PHE A 267 -12.78 -2.09 23.05
C PHE A 267 -14.23 -1.59 23.16
N ASN A 268 -15.08 -1.89 22.20
CA ASN A 268 -16.47 -1.40 22.14
C ASN A 268 -16.61 0.14 22.18
N ILE A 269 -15.56 0.85 21.72
CA ILE A 269 -15.57 2.31 21.56
C ILE A 269 -16.24 2.65 20.22
N SER A 270 -17.06 3.71 20.16
CA SER A 270 -17.70 4.08 18.90
C SER A 270 -16.67 4.38 17.81
N PHE A 271 -16.92 3.93 16.58
CA PHE A 271 -16.02 4.07 15.43
C PHE A 271 -15.51 5.50 15.24
N LYS A 272 -16.40 6.50 15.34
CA LYS A 272 -16.02 7.92 15.24
C LYS A 272 -15.01 8.35 16.31
N LYS A 273 -15.16 7.89 17.55
CA LYS A 273 -14.18 8.19 18.62
C LYS A 273 -12.84 7.52 18.33
N CYS A 274 -12.85 6.31 17.80
CA CYS A 274 -11.62 5.62 17.39
C CYS A 274 -10.85 6.40 16.32
N ILE A 275 -11.52 6.96 15.31
CA ILE A 275 -10.90 7.82 14.29
C ILE A 275 -10.14 8.99 14.94
N PHE A 276 -10.78 9.72 15.85
CA PHE A 276 -10.13 10.84 16.53
C PHE A 276 -8.94 10.40 17.37
N ILE A 277 -9.02 9.26 18.07
CA ILE A 277 -7.90 8.71 18.85
C ILE A 277 -6.70 8.41 17.94
N VAL A 278 -6.93 7.77 16.80
CA VAL A 278 -5.87 7.42 15.84
C VAL A 278 -5.22 8.68 15.29
N ILE A 279 -5.99 9.66 14.86
CA ILE A 279 -5.48 10.94 14.33
C ILE A 279 -4.68 11.70 15.40
N LEU A 280 -5.17 11.74 16.63
CA LEU A 280 -4.50 12.41 17.75
C LEU A 280 -3.10 11.82 18.04
N ILE A 281 -2.91 10.54 17.78
CA ILE A 281 -1.63 9.85 17.94
C ILE A 281 -0.76 10.01 16.70
N ALA A 282 -1.33 9.81 15.50
CA ALA A 282 -0.58 9.82 14.24
C ALA A 282 -0.02 11.21 13.89
N LEU A 283 -0.79 12.26 14.14
CA LEU A 283 -0.42 13.63 13.75
C LEU A 283 0.83 14.16 14.48
N PRO A 284 1.03 13.98 15.79
CA PRO A 284 2.31 14.31 16.45
C PRO A 284 3.48 13.48 15.94
N ILE A 285 3.29 12.17 15.70
CA ILE A 285 4.34 11.27 15.21
C ILE A 285 4.80 11.69 13.80
N SER A 286 3.92 12.24 12.97
CA SER A 286 4.27 12.71 11.61
C SER A 286 5.37 13.79 11.63
N ASN A 287 5.54 14.53 12.71
CA ASN A 287 6.61 15.54 12.86
C ASN A 287 8.02 14.93 12.94
N LEU A 288 8.17 13.62 13.18
CA LEU A 288 9.49 12.93 13.21
C LEU A 288 10.15 12.84 11.82
N GLY A 289 9.41 13.10 10.77
CA GLY A 289 9.89 13.17 9.39
C GLY A 289 9.78 11.86 8.61
N PHE A 290 9.50 12.00 7.31
CA PHE A 290 9.20 10.92 6.37
C PHE A 290 10.34 9.90 6.22
N SER A 291 11.56 10.36 5.93
CA SER A 291 12.71 9.50 5.64
C SER A 291 13.16 8.63 6.81
N ASN A 292 13.12 9.19 8.03
CA ASN A 292 13.54 8.48 9.23
C ASN A 292 12.60 7.32 9.58
N LEU A 293 11.30 7.54 9.40
CA LEU A 293 10.29 6.53 9.70
C LEU A 293 10.36 5.35 8.72
N ILE A 294 10.53 5.60 7.42
CA ILE A 294 10.57 4.55 6.39
C ILE A 294 11.77 3.61 6.58
N SER A 295 12.95 4.15 6.80
CA SER A 295 14.18 3.36 6.81
C SER A 295 14.24 2.31 7.93
N ILE A 296 13.56 2.56 9.04
CA ILE A 296 13.55 1.68 10.22
C ILE A 296 12.34 0.72 10.19
N LEU A 297 11.17 1.24 9.83
CA LEU A 297 9.92 0.52 10.04
C LEU A 297 9.63 -0.53 8.96
N TYR A 298 9.93 -0.25 7.70
CA TYR A 298 9.61 -1.20 6.61
C TYR A 298 10.30 -2.55 6.70
N PRO A 299 11.64 -2.65 6.93
CA PRO A 299 12.30 -3.94 7.06
C PRO A 299 11.82 -4.73 8.28
N PHE A 300 11.58 -4.03 9.40
CA PHE A 300 11.12 -4.65 10.64
C PHE A 300 9.72 -5.27 10.49
N PHE A 301 8.77 -4.49 9.99
CA PHE A 301 7.40 -4.98 9.80
C PHE A 301 7.29 -6.00 8.66
N GLY A 302 8.14 -5.91 7.64
CA GLY A 302 8.23 -6.92 6.59
C GLY A 302 8.58 -8.30 7.15
N ALA A 303 9.55 -8.38 8.04
CA ALA A 303 9.91 -9.64 8.69
C ALA A 303 8.79 -10.17 9.61
N LEU A 304 8.15 -9.28 10.38
CA LEU A 304 7.05 -9.66 11.27
C LEU A 304 5.80 -10.14 10.51
N SER A 305 5.56 -9.60 9.34
CA SER A 305 4.42 -10.00 8.50
C SER A 305 4.48 -11.47 8.11
N LEU A 306 5.67 -12.04 7.95
CA LEU A 306 5.85 -13.45 7.57
C LEU A 306 5.29 -14.40 8.62
N VAL A 307 5.35 -14.03 9.90
CA VAL A 307 4.78 -14.83 11.00
C VAL A 307 3.26 -14.96 10.82
N PHE A 308 2.57 -13.85 10.57
CA PHE A 308 1.12 -13.87 10.34
C PHE A 308 0.75 -14.64 9.06
N ILE A 309 1.51 -14.46 7.99
CA ILE A 309 1.28 -15.17 6.72
C ILE A 309 1.35 -16.68 6.92
N LEU A 310 2.39 -17.16 7.60
CA LEU A 310 2.56 -18.57 7.91
C LEU A 310 1.40 -19.10 8.77
N GLN A 311 0.99 -18.36 9.80
CA GLN A 311 -0.16 -18.71 10.64
C GLN A 311 -1.45 -18.84 9.80
N THR A 312 -1.69 -17.88 8.90
CA THR A 312 -2.88 -17.86 8.05
C THR A 312 -2.90 -19.04 7.08
N ILE A 313 -1.77 -19.36 6.47
CA ILE A 313 -1.63 -20.50 5.56
C ILE A 313 -1.87 -21.82 6.33
N ILE A 314 -1.23 -22.01 7.47
CA ILE A 314 -1.40 -23.20 8.32
C ILE A 314 -2.86 -23.35 8.76
N PHE A 315 -3.48 -22.27 9.21
CA PHE A 315 -4.89 -22.28 9.61
C PHE A 315 -5.81 -22.68 8.46
N TYR A 316 -5.59 -22.12 7.27
CA TYR A 316 -6.39 -22.43 6.10
C TYR A 316 -6.29 -23.91 5.71
N PHE A 317 -5.08 -24.46 5.63
CA PHE A 317 -4.89 -25.86 5.25
C PHE A 317 -5.41 -26.83 6.31
N LYS A 318 -5.28 -26.54 7.60
CA LYS A 318 -5.87 -27.36 8.67
C LYS A 318 -7.40 -27.42 8.58
N ASN A 319 -8.02 -26.36 8.11
CA ASN A 319 -9.48 -26.25 8.05
C ASN A 319 -10.03 -26.34 6.60
N ILE A 320 -9.26 -26.84 5.65
CA ILE A 320 -9.59 -26.76 4.21
C ILE A 320 -10.95 -27.37 3.87
N LYS A 321 -11.30 -28.51 4.49
CA LYS A 321 -12.60 -29.19 4.31
C LYS A 321 -13.80 -28.31 4.69
N SER A 322 -13.59 -27.35 5.54
CA SER A 322 -14.64 -26.47 6.03
C SER A 322 -14.82 -25.22 5.15
N PHE A 323 -13.97 -25.03 4.15
CA PHE A 323 -14.02 -23.92 3.19
C PHE A 323 -14.51 -24.36 1.79
N GLN A 324 -14.66 -25.65 1.58
CA GLN A 324 -15.34 -26.22 0.41
C GLN A 324 -16.85 -26.05 0.56
#